data_81181930a3e534ca2369ee65c59b3033
#
_entry.id   81181930a3e534ca2369ee65c59b3033
#
_cell.length_a   1.000
_cell.length_b   1.000
_cell.length_c   1.000
_cell.angle_alpha   90.00
_cell.angle_beta   90.00
_cell.angle_gamma   90.00
#
_symmetry.space_group_name_H-M   'P 1'
#
loop_
_entity.id
_entity.type
_entity.pdbx_description
1 polymer ?
#
loop_
_entity_poly.entity_id
_entity_poly.type
_entity_poly.pdbx_seq_one_letter_code
_entity_poly.pdbx_strand_id
1 'polypeptide(L)'
;MKVVFSDQQKHHNPPTFFAAGNFHPHPEIPDRADKLLEAASQSGLILEEPQDFELTYIKKIHTKRYIDYLQNIYTRWSRKKGMSSEVFPDIHPNKRGCGYPKSAEGQAGFHHLDLSSPIEKNTWNSILWSAHSAAHAATLVKNGEEASYALTRPPGHHAGK
;
A
#
# COMPACT_ATOMS: atom_id res chain seq x y z
N MET A 1 21.67 -4.69 -13.86
CA MET A 1 20.53 -4.98 -12.94
C MET A 1 19.35 -4.09 -13.32
N LYS A 2 18.15 -4.65 -13.38
CA LYS A 2 16.91 -3.91 -13.65
C LYS A 2 16.27 -3.42 -12.35
N VAL A 3 15.68 -2.23 -12.41
CA VAL A 3 14.88 -1.61 -11.34
C VAL A 3 13.45 -1.54 -11.82
N VAL A 4 12.55 -2.19 -11.11
CA VAL A 4 11.12 -2.24 -11.47
C VAL A 4 10.34 -1.25 -10.61
N PHE A 5 9.66 -0.32 -11.27
CA PHE A 5 8.88 0.73 -10.61
C PHE A 5 7.74 1.22 -11.49
N SER A 6 6.61 1.57 -10.89
CA SER A 6 5.51 2.28 -11.56
C SER A 6 5.21 3.61 -10.87
N ASP A 7 5.02 4.66 -11.67
CA ASP A 7 4.62 5.99 -11.19
C ASP A 7 3.27 5.99 -10.45
N GLN A 8 2.43 4.99 -10.65
CA GLN A 8 1.19 4.82 -9.89
C GLN A 8 1.43 4.75 -8.37
N GLN A 9 2.60 4.30 -7.95
CA GLN A 9 2.99 4.24 -6.55
C GLN A 9 3.18 5.62 -5.92
N LYS A 10 3.48 6.66 -6.70
CA LYS A 10 3.64 8.04 -6.23
C LYS A 10 2.32 8.68 -5.80
N HIS A 11 1.19 8.15 -6.26
CA HIS A 11 -0.13 8.71 -5.94
C HIS A 11 -0.56 8.48 -4.49
N HIS A 12 0.04 7.53 -3.75
CA HIS A 12 -0.15 7.42 -2.30
C HIS A 12 0.67 8.51 -1.61
N ASN A 13 -0.01 9.50 -1.06
CA ASN A 13 0.63 10.65 -0.42
C ASN A 13 -0.23 11.19 0.74
N PRO A 14 -0.44 10.41 1.80
CA PRO A 14 -1.18 10.89 2.95
C PRO A 14 -0.40 12.02 3.63
N PRO A 15 -1.08 13.12 4.02
CA PRO A 15 -0.40 14.28 4.61
C PRO A 15 0.11 14.00 6.01
N THR A 16 -0.57 13.12 6.76
CA THR A 16 -0.27 12.88 8.17
C THR A 16 -0.31 11.39 8.52
N PHE A 17 0.32 11.06 9.64
CA PHE A 17 0.17 9.80 10.35
C PHE A 17 0.09 10.05 11.85
N PHE A 18 -0.50 9.13 12.59
CA PHE A 18 -0.64 9.25 14.04
C PHE A 18 0.37 8.35 14.73
N ALA A 19 1.19 8.95 15.59
CA ALA A 19 2.16 8.22 16.42
C ALA A 19 2.41 8.98 17.74
N ALA A 20 2.77 8.27 18.79
CA ALA A 20 3.07 8.82 20.10
C ALA A 20 2.00 9.81 20.62
N GLY A 21 0.71 9.56 20.31
CA GLY A 21 -0.40 10.39 20.75
C GLY A 21 -0.62 11.68 19.94
N ASN A 22 0.09 11.89 18.84
CA ASN A 22 0.02 13.11 18.03
C ASN A 22 -0.03 12.81 16.52
N PHE A 23 -0.58 13.77 15.75
CA PHE A 23 -0.44 13.78 14.31
C PHE A 23 0.89 14.43 13.91
N HIS A 24 1.59 13.77 12.99
CA HIS A 24 2.86 14.21 12.44
C HIS A 24 2.77 14.24 10.90
N PRO A 25 3.59 15.06 10.22
CA PRO A 25 3.76 14.94 8.78
C PRO A 25 4.19 13.52 8.40
N HIS A 26 3.58 12.96 7.34
CA HIS A 26 3.89 11.58 6.95
C HIS A 26 5.32 11.49 6.40
N PRO A 27 6.18 10.62 6.94
CA PRO A 27 7.59 10.56 6.54
C PRO A 27 7.82 9.85 5.21
N GLU A 28 6.85 9.01 4.79
CA GLU A 28 6.90 8.26 3.54
C GLU A 28 6.20 9.06 2.44
N ILE A 29 6.93 9.95 1.77
CA ILE A 29 6.45 10.85 0.73
C ILE A 29 6.94 10.41 -0.67
N PRO A 30 6.27 10.83 -1.76
CA PRO A 30 6.65 10.50 -3.15
C PRO A 30 8.10 10.84 -3.50
N ASP A 31 8.65 11.93 -2.97
CA ASP A 31 10.03 12.36 -3.20
C ASP A 31 11.08 11.29 -2.88
N ARG A 32 10.78 10.37 -1.97
CA ARG A 32 11.66 9.23 -1.68
C ARG A 32 11.84 8.32 -2.89
N ALA A 33 10.76 8.08 -3.63
CA ALA A 33 10.84 7.32 -4.88
C ALA A 33 11.64 8.07 -5.94
N ASP A 34 11.38 9.38 -6.09
CA ASP A 34 12.10 10.21 -7.07
C ASP A 34 13.60 10.19 -6.84
N LYS A 35 14.05 10.39 -5.60
CA LYS A 35 15.47 10.30 -5.24
C LYS A 35 16.10 8.95 -5.50
N LEU A 36 15.36 7.85 -5.22
CA LEU A 36 15.85 6.49 -5.47
C LEU A 36 15.91 6.18 -6.96
N LEU A 37 14.95 6.64 -7.75
CA LEU A 37 14.95 6.51 -9.21
C LEU A 37 16.09 7.30 -9.86
N GLU A 38 16.33 8.52 -9.38
CA GLU A 38 17.45 9.33 -9.82
C GLU A 38 18.79 8.63 -9.54
N ALA A 39 18.99 8.15 -8.31
CA ALA A 39 20.19 7.40 -7.94
C ALA A 39 20.37 6.12 -8.75
N ALA A 40 19.29 5.38 -9.04
CA ALA A 40 19.30 4.20 -9.89
C ALA A 40 19.75 4.55 -11.31
N SER A 41 19.19 5.63 -11.89
CA SER A 41 19.55 6.11 -13.22
C SER A 41 21.02 6.56 -13.29
N GLN A 42 21.48 7.34 -12.30
CA GLN A 42 22.89 7.79 -12.21
C GLN A 42 23.86 6.62 -12.05
N SER A 43 23.42 5.51 -11.46
CA SER A 43 24.19 4.26 -11.31
C SER A 43 24.15 3.37 -12.56
N GLY A 44 23.54 3.82 -13.67
CA GLY A 44 23.43 3.06 -14.90
C GLY A 44 22.47 1.85 -14.81
N LEU A 45 21.57 1.83 -13.85
CA LEU A 45 20.54 0.79 -13.73
C LEU A 45 19.41 1.03 -14.75
N ILE A 46 18.85 -0.06 -15.26
CA ILE A 46 17.79 -0.01 -16.26
C ILE A 46 16.43 0.04 -15.56
N LEU A 47 15.68 1.13 -15.76
CA LEU A 47 14.33 1.26 -15.24
C LEU A 47 13.36 0.49 -16.14
N GLU A 48 12.45 -0.27 -15.52
CA GLU A 48 11.45 -1.08 -16.21
C GLU A 48 10.08 -0.94 -15.51
N GLU A 49 9.03 -0.69 -16.31
CA GLU A 49 7.65 -0.68 -15.81
C GLU A 49 7.21 -2.10 -15.44
N PRO A 50 6.49 -2.28 -14.34
CA PRO A 50 5.99 -3.60 -13.96
C PRO A 50 4.90 -4.09 -14.90
N GLN A 51 4.89 -5.39 -15.13
CA GLN A 51 3.77 -6.07 -15.76
C GLN A 51 2.56 -6.09 -14.81
N ASP A 52 1.36 -5.92 -15.34
CA ASP A 52 0.12 -6.12 -14.60
C ASP A 52 -0.16 -7.63 -14.44
N PHE A 53 -0.18 -8.09 -13.21
CA PHE A 53 -0.53 -9.47 -12.85
C PHE A 53 -1.96 -9.59 -12.32
N GLU A 54 -2.77 -8.55 -12.46
CA GLU A 54 -4.10 -8.45 -11.86
C GLU A 54 -4.05 -8.75 -10.34
N LEU A 55 -4.92 -9.62 -9.85
CA LEU A 55 -4.92 -10.07 -8.45
C LEU A 55 -4.32 -11.47 -8.27
N THR A 56 -3.63 -12.00 -9.28
CA THR A 56 -3.20 -13.42 -9.31
C THR A 56 -2.33 -13.80 -8.11
N TYR A 57 -1.34 -12.99 -7.77
CA TYR A 57 -0.45 -13.28 -6.63
C TYR A 57 -1.06 -12.82 -5.30
N ILE A 58 -1.75 -11.70 -5.30
CA ILE A 58 -2.38 -11.10 -4.12
C ILE A 58 -3.41 -12.05 -3.51
N LYS A 59 -4.26 -12.68 -4.34
CA LYS A 59 -5.26 -13.67 -3.91
C LYS A 59 -4.68 -14.93 -3.28
N LYS A 60 -3.41 -15.25 -3.54
CA LYS A 60 -2.72 -16.39 -2.92
C LYS A 60 -2.27 -16.11 -1.49
N ILE A 61 -2.09 -14.83 -1.16
CA ILE A 61 -1.56 -14.39 0.14
C ILE A 61 -2.68 -13.84 1.03
N HIS A 62 -3.53 -12.97 0.48
CA HIS A 62 -4.54 -12.26 1.24
C HIS A 62 -5.93 -12.83 1.05
N THR A 63 -6.72 -12.80 2.12
CA THR A 63 -8.13 -13.22 2.07
C THR A 63 -8.94 -12.29 1.17
N LYS A 64 -9.98 -12.85 0.51
CA LYS A 64 -10.91 -12.06 -0.29
C LYS A 64 -11.48 -10.87 0.51
N ARG A 65 -11.82 -11.09 1.78
CA ARG A 65 -12.35 -10.05 2.67
C ARG A 65 -11.39 -8.86 2.83
N TYR A 66 -10.09 -9.11 2.97
CA TYR A 66 -9.09 -8.06 3.10
C TYR A 66 -8.90 -7.29 1.79
N ILE A 67 -8.87 -8.00 0.67
CA ILE A 67 -8.80 -7.38 -0.65
C ILE A 67 -10.02 -6.50 -0.90
N ASP A 68 -11.22 -7.01 -0.67
CA ASP A 68 -12.48 -6.25 -0.81
C ASP A 68 -12.50 -5.01 0.11
N TYR A 69 -11.96 -5.15 1.33
CA TYR A 69 -11.79 -4.02 2.25
C TYR A 69 -10.90 -2.93 1.65
N LEU A 70 -9.67 -3.26 1.26
CA LEU A 70 -8.72 -2.28 0.72
C LEU A 70 -9.23 -1.58 -0.55
N GLN A 71 -9.92 -2.31 -1.42
CA GLN A 71 -10.50 -1.76 -2.64
C GLN A 71 -11.61 -0.74 -2.38
N ASN A 72 -12.36 -0.89 -1.30
CA ASN A 72 -13.62 -0.16 -1.13
C ASN A 72 -13.64 0.78 0.08
N ILE A 73 -12.71 0.64 1.03
CA ILE A 73 -12.82 1.35 2.32
C ILE A 73 -12.77 2.86 2.16
N TYR A 74 -11.88 3.39 1.33
CA TYR A 74 -11.80 4.84 1.13
C TYR A 74 -13.10 5.41 0.56
N THR A 75 -13.67 4.77 -0.46
CA THR A 75 -14.93 5.21 -1.08
C THR A 75 -16.09 5.16 -0.09
N ARG A 76 -16.14 4.15 0.78
CA ARG A 76 -17.18 4.03 1.80
C ARG A 76 -17.00 5.02 2.93
N TRP A 77 -15.76 5.28 3.32
CA TRP A 77 -15.37 6.27 4.33
C TRP A 77 -15.75 7.67 3.88
N SER A 78 -15.31 8.09 2.71
CA SER A 78 -15.50 9.43 2.18
C SER A 78 -16.97 9.81 1.89
N ARG A 79 -17.87 8.83 1.77
CA ARG A 79 -19.31 9.07 1.62
C ARG A 79 -20.01 9.53 2.91
N LYS A 80 -19.37 9.34 4.05
CA LYS A 80 -19.95 9.72 5.34
C LYS A 80 -19.57 11.15 5.68
N LYS A 81 -20.58 11.97 5.98
CA LYS A 81 -20.37 13.36 6.39
C LYS A 81 -19.55 13.43 7.70
N GLY A 82 -18.55 14.28 7.71
CA GLY A 82 -17.73 14.54 8.90
C GLY A 82 -16.52 13.61 9.08
N MET A 83 -16.29 12.70 8.12
CA MET A 83 -15.09 11.86 8.16
C MET A 83 -13.86 12.62 7.65
N SER A 84 -12.69 12.19 8.12
CA SER A 84 -11.38 12.70 7.70
C SER A 84 -11.06 12.36 6.25
N SER A 85 -10.07 13.05 5.66
CA SER A 85 -9.54 12.79 4.31
C SER A 85 -8.84 11.45 4.19
N GLU A 86 -8.32 10.92 5.30
CA GLU A 86 -7.76 9.57 5.39
C GLU A 86 -8.61 8.69 6.29
N VAL A 87 -8.51 7.39 6.11
CA VAL A 87 -9.18 6.40 6.94
C VAL A 87 -8.40 6.24 8.24
N PHE A 88 -8.92 6.85 9.31
CA PHE A 88 -8.41 6.74 10.67
C PHE A 88 -9.51 6.17 11.59
N PRO A 89 -9.50 4.86 11.88
CA PRO A 89 -10.49 4.30 12.77
C PRO A 89 -10.27 4.76 14.22
N ASP A 90 -11.35 5.15 14.89
CA ASP A 90 -11.39 5.47 16.32
C ASP A 90 -11.87 4.28 17.17
N ILE A 91 -12.31 3.20 16.51
CA ILE A 91 -12.82 1.99 17.16
C ILE A 91 -12.13 0.78 16.60
N HIS A 92 -11.53 -0.04 17.46
CA HIS A 92 -10.92 -1.32 17.11
C HIS A 92 -11.75 -2.48 17.69
N PRO A 93 -12.62 -3.12 16.89
CA PRO A 93 -13.48 -4.21 17.37
C PRO A 93 -12.69 -5.38 17.93
N ASN A 94 -13.17 -5.94 19.04
CA ASN A 94 -12.60 -7.17 19.59
C ASN A 94 -12.87 -8.35 18.62
N LYS A 95 -11.82 -8.86 18.01
CA LYS A 95 -11.90 -9.95 17.03
C LYS A 95 -12.39 -11.30 17.64
N ARG A 96 -12.36 -11.44 18.97
CA ARG A 96 -12.72 -12.69 19.66
C ARG A 96 -14.23 -12.90 19.85
N GLY A 97 -14.99 -11.83 19.97
CA GLY A 97 -16.43 -11.91 20.30
C GLY A 97 -17.35 -11.28 19.25
N CYS A 98 -16.81 -10.61 18.24
CA CYS A 98 -17.60 -9.88 17.26
C CYS A 98 -17.49 -10.53 15.87
N GLY A 99 -18.61 -10.61 15.17
CA GLY A 99 -18.62 -10.88 13.74
C GLY A 99 -17.90 -9.77 12.95
N TYR A 100 -17.68 -9.99 11.65
CA TYR A 100 -17.08 -8.96 10.80
C TYR A 100 -17.99 -7.72 10.70
N PRO A 101 -17.48 -6.53 10.99
CA PRO A 101 -18.29 -5.32 11.01
C PRO A 101 -18.88 -4.97 9.64
N LYS A 102 -20.08 -4.38 9.64
CA LYS A 102 -20.74 -3.92 8.41
C LYS A 102 -20.42 -2.45 8.10
N SER A 103 -20.16 -1.63 9.10
CA SER A 103 -19.83 -0.20 8.92
C SER A 103 -18.40 0.01 8.41
N ALA A 104 -18.14 1.14 7.76
CA ALA A 104 -16.81 1.50 7.29
C ALA A 104 -15.82 1.67 8.46
N GLU A 105 -16.24 2.34 9.54
CA GLU A 105 -15.43 2.55 10.74
C GLU A 105 -15.07 1.23 11.41
N GLY A 106 -16.05 0.37 11.60
CA GLY A 106 -15.81 -0.94 12.20
C GLY A 106 -14.87 -1.81 11.35
N GLN A 107 -15.00 -1.75 10.01
CA GLN A 107 -14.08 -2.48 9.11
C GLN A 107 -12.68 -1.86 9.12
N ALA A 108 -12.58 -0.53 9.16
CA ALA A 108 -11.29 0.13 9.29
C ALA A 108 -10.57 -0.34 10.57
N GLY A 109 -11.22 -0.24 11.72
CA GLY A 109 -10.64 -0.69 12.99
C GLY A 109 -10.44 -2.20 13.10
N PHE A 110 -11.18 -3.01 12.32
CA PHE A 110 -10.95 -4.47 12.26
C PHE A 110 -9.65 -4.81 11.56
N HIS A 111 -9.27 -4.04 10.53
CA HIS A 111 -8.08 -4.30 9.71
C HIS A 111 -6.85 -3.48 10.11
N HIS A 112 -7.03 -2.28 10.65
CA HIS A 112 -5.92 -1.49 11.16
C HIS A 112 -5.52 -1.95 12.56
N LEU A 113 -4.23 -2.08 12.80
CA LEU A 113 -3.66 -2.35 14.13
C LEU A 113 -3.33 -1.04 14.87
N ASP A 114 -2.99 -0.01 14.11
CA ASP A 114 -2.65 1.32 14.57
C ASP A 114 -3.12 2.39 13.57
N LEU A 115 -2.73 3.64 13.78
CA LEU A 115 -3.07 4.77 12.92
C LEU A 115 -1.86 5.30 12.15
N SER A 116 -0.77 4.51 12.06
CA SER A 116 0.46 4.91 11.38
C SER A 116 0.43 4.61 9.87
N SER A 117 -0.59 3.87 9.42
CA SER A 117 -0.76 3.46 8.02
C SER A 117 -2.09 3.96 7.45
N PRO A 118 -2.25 5.28 7.26
CA PRO A 118 -3.50 5.85 6.77
C PRO A 118 -3.82 5.40 5.35
N ILE A 119 -5.10 5.18 5.08
CA ILE A 119 -5.58 4.85 3.73
C ILE A 119 -6.25 6.10 3.14
N GLU A 120 -5.80 6.50 1.96
CA GLU A 120 -6.36 7.59 1.17
C GLU A 120 -6.93 7.10 -0.17
N LYS A 121 -7.42 8.04 -0.98
CA LYS A 121 -8.06 7.77 -2.28
C LYS A 121 -7.25 6.86 -3.20
N ASN A 122 -5.94 7.07 -3.27
CA ASN A 122 -5.07 6.40 -4.23
C ASN A 122 -4.33 5.20 -3.62
N THR A 123 -4.48 4.93 -2.33
CA THR A 123 -3.73 3.88 -1.63
C THR A 123 -3.89 2.52 -2.29
N TRP A 124 -5.13 2.10 -2.62
CA TRP A 124 -5.35 0.81 -3.26
C TRP A 124 -4.55 0.66 -4.56
N ASN A 125 -4.65 1.65 -5.45
CA ASN A 125 -3.93 1.60 -6.72
C ASN A 125 -2.41 1.56 -6.51
N SER A 126 -1.89 2.38 -5.60
CA SER A 126 -0.45 2.45 -5.32
C SER A 126 0.10 1.15 -4.73
N ILE A 127 -0.59 0.50 -3.78
CA ILE A 127 -0.16 -0.78 -3.22
C ILE A 127 -0.28 -1.93 -4.22
N LEU A 128 -1.25 -1.87 -5.13
CA LEU A 128 -1.39 -2.85 -6.19
C LEU A 128 -0.18 -2.82 -7.14
N TRP A 129 0.21 -1.63 -7.61
CA TRP A 129 1.38 -1.47 -8.46
C TRP A 129 2.71 -1.71 -7.72
N SER A 130 2.76 -1.48 -6.42
CA SER A 130 3.87 -1.91 -5.56
C SER A 130 4.02 -3.44 -5.57
N ALA A 131 2.91 -4.17 -5.43
CA ALA A 131 2.91 -5.63 -5.50
C ALA A 131 3.27 -6.15 -6.90
N HIS A 132 2.80 -5.49 -7.98
CA HIS A 132 3.19 -5.82 -9.35
C HIS A 132 4.69 -5.62 -9.58
N SER A 133 5.27 -4.54 -9.05
CA SER A 133 6.72 -4.29 -9.14
C SER A 133 7.53 -5.41 -8.50
N ALA A 134 7.13 -5.85 -7.31
CA ALA A 134 7.79 -6.96 -6.61
C ALA A 134 7.66 -8.29 -7.37
N ALA A 135 6.45 -8.60 -7.87
CA ALA A 135 6.20 -9.82 -8.64
C ALA A 135 6.96 -9.84 -9.97
N HIS A 136 7.04 -8.68 -10.64
CA HIS A 136 7.80 -8.56 -11.89
C HIS A 136 9.30 -8.72 -11.64
N ALA A 137 9.87 -8.05 -10.63
CA ALA A 137 11.27 -8.21 -10.27
C ALA A 137 11.63 -9.67 -9.98
N ALA A 138 10.79 -10.39 -9.24
CA ALA A 138 10.96 -11.82 -8.99
C ALA A 138 10.90 -12.64 -10.28
N THR A 139 10.01 -12.27 -11.22
CA THR A 139 9.88 -12.94 -12.52
C THR A 139 11.12 -12.73 -13.40
N LEU A 140 11.73 -11.56 -13.37
CA LEU A 140 12.97 -11.28 -14.08
C LEU A 140 14.12 -12.18 -13.61
N VAL A 141 14.29 -12.34 -12.31
CA VAL A 141 15.31 -13.25 -11.74
C VAL A 141 14.99 -14.70 -12.09
N LYS A 142 13.72 -15.13 -12.00
CA LYS A 142 13.31 -16.46 -12.42
C LYS A 142 13.63 -16.75 -13.90
N ASN A 143 13.59 -15.74 -14.75
CA ASN A 143 13.84 -15.83 -16.20
C ASN A 143 15.33 -15.64 -16.57
N GLY A 144 16.24 -15.56 -15.59
CA GLY A 144 17.68 -15.59 -15.82
C GLY A 144 18.42 -14.28 -15.55
N GLU A 145 17.76 -13.22 -15.11
CA GLU A 145 18.48 -12.04 -14.60
C GLU A 145 19.22 -12.43 -13.31
N GLU A 146 20.47 -12.04 -13.17
CA GLU A 146 21.26 -12.32 -11.95
C GLU A 146 20.65 -11.65 -10.70
N ALA A 147 20.12 -10.43 -10.88
CA ALA A 147 19.45 -9.67 -9.83
C ALA A 147 18.48 -8.67 -10.43
N SER A 148 17.43 -8.33 -9.68
CA SER A 148 16.54 -7.20 -9.97
C SER A 148 16.18 -6.47 -8.67
N TYR A 149 15.83 -5.20 -8.78
CA TYR A 149 15.41 -4.37 -7.65
C TYR A 149 13.97 -3.91 -7.85
N ALA A 150 13.08 -4.28 -6.95
CA ALA A 150 11.73 -3.73 -6.89
C ALA A 150 11.74 -2.49 -5.99
N LEU A 151 11.62 -1.32 -6.59
CA LEU A 151 11.41 -0.09 -5.83
C LEU A 151 9.93 -0.01 -5.50
N THR A 152 9.58 -0.30 -4.25
CA THR A 152 8.18 -0.42 -3.81
C THR A 152 7.82 0.64 -2.78
N ARG A 153 6.65 1.26 -2.94
CA ARG A 153 6.01 2.17 -1.99
C ARG A 153 4.48 2.14 -2.11
N PRO A 154 3.72 2.42 -1.02
CA PRO A 154 4.21 2.50 0.36
C PRO A 154 4.84 1.19 0.83
N PRO A 155 5.67 1.23 1.91
CA PRO A 155 6.24 0.01 2.46
C PRO A 155 5.17 -0.90 3.06
N GLY A 156 5.38 -2.21 2.97
CA GLY A 156 4.47 -3.23 3.48
C GLY A 156 5.11 -4.18 4.50
N HIS A 157 6.20 -3.77 5.15
CA HIS A 157 7.02 -4.63 6.01
C HIS A 157 6.30 -5.11 7.30
N HIS A 158 5.15 -4.52 7.65
CA HIS A 158 4.27 -4.98 8.73
C HIS A 158 3.01 -5.69 8.23
N ALA A 159 2.89 -5.93 6.92
CA ALA A 159 1.72 -6.57 6.37
C ALA A 159 1.59 -8.03 6.85
N GLY A 160 0.40 -8.38 7.34
CA GLY A 160 -0.01 -9.75 7.67
C GLY A 160 -0.87 -10.40 6.59
N LYS A 161 -1.38 -11.60 6.90
CA LYS A 161 -2.30 -12.35 6.03
C LYS A 161 -3.72 -11.77 6.08
#